data_1ec9be73f971f556c9bf95ae5d5f3bc3
#
_entry.id   1ec9be73f971f556c9bf95ae5d5f3bc3
#
_cell.length_a   1.000
_cell.length_b   1.000
_cell.length_c   1.000
_cell.angle_alpha   90.00
_cell.angle_beta   90.00
_cell.angle_gamma   90.00
#
_symmetry.space_group_name_H-M   'P 1'
#
loop_
_entity.id
_entity.type
_entity.pdbx_description
1 polymer ?
#
loop_
_entity_poly.entity_id
_entity_poly.type
_entity_poly.pdbx_seq_one_letter_code
_entity_poly.pdbx_strand_id
1 'polypeptide(L)'
;MDTRKLVSLRIQQLCATHGYNINSLARQAGVPPTTLKNIIYGNSHNPGIVTIKLLCGGLGISLYDFFDTTQFKSTDPEDII
;
A
#
# COMPACT_ATOMS: atom_id res chain seq x y z
N MET A 1 -13.76 5.30 -7.68
CA MET A 1 -13.20 4.33 -6.72
C MET A 1 -12.19 5.02 -5.81
N ASP A 2 -12.16 4.67 -4.55
CA ASP A 2 -11.32 5.31 -3.54
C ASP A 2 -9.87 4.83 -3.64
N THR A 3 -8.94 5.76 -3.91
CA THR A 3 -7.51 5.44 -4.04
C THR A 3 -6.92 4.84 -2.76
N ARG A 4 -7.38 5.28 -1.58
CA ARG A 4 -6.91 4.71 -0.31
C ARG A 4 -7.22 3.22 -0.23
N LYS A 5 -8.42 2.84 -0.66
CA LYS A 5 -8.84 1.44 -0.70
C LYS A 5 -8.00 0.64 -1.68
N LEU A 6 -7.71 1.21 -2.84
CA LEU A 6 -6.84 0.57 -3.83
C LEU A 6 -5.44 0.34 -3.28
N VAL A 7 -4.88 1.32 -2.57
CA VAL A 7 -3.56 1.18 -1.93
C VAL A 7 -3.59 0.04 -0.90
N SER A 8 -4.62 0.00 -0.05
CA SER A 8 -4.78 -1.07 0.93
C SER A 8 -4.84 -2.45 0.28
N LEU A 9 -5.67 -2.59 -0.75
CA LEU A 9 -5.82 -3.87 -1.46
C LEU A 9 -4.51 -4.27 -2.16
N ARG A 10 -3.79 -3.30 -2.73
CA ARG A 10 -2.52 -3.58 -3.39
C ARG A 10 -1.47 -4.08 -2.40
N ILE A 11 -1.39 -3.47 -1.21
CA ILE A 11 -0.48 -3.92 -0.16
C ILE A 11 -0.82 -5.35 0.26
N GLN A 12 -2.10 -5.64 0.47
CA GLN A 12 -2.55 -6.98 0.84
C GLN A 12 -2.21 -8.01 -0.23
N GLN A 13 -2.40 -7.67 -1.50
CA GLN A 13 -2.05 -8.54 -2.63
C GLN A 13 -0.55 -8.82 -2.65
N LEU A 14 0.28 -7.79 -2.48
CA LEU A 14 1.73 -7.94 -2.49
C LEU A 14 2.22 -8.75 -1.28
N CYS A 15 1.61 -8.57 -0.12
CA CYS A 15 1.91 -9.40 1.05
C CYS A 15 1.66 -10.88 0.75
N ALA A 16 0.50 -11.20 0.17
CA ALA A 16 0.15 -12.57 -0.18
C ALA A 16 1.14 -13.16 -1.19
N THR A 17 1.49 -12.37 -2.21
CA THR A 17 2.41 -12.82 -3.27
C THR A 17 3.82 -13.06 -2.74
N HIS A 18 4.29 -12.21 -1.82
CA HIS A 18 5.66 -12.26 -1.30
C HIS A 18 5.79 -13.01 0.03
N GLY A 19 4.71 -13.57 0.55
CA GLY A 19 4.75 -14.37 1.78
C GLY A 19 4.89 -13.54 3.06
N TYR A 20 4.45 -12.28 3.06
CA TYR A 20 4.46 -11.43 4.24
C TYR A 20 3.07 -11.35 4.88
N ASN A 21 3.06 -11.15 6.20
CA ASN A 21 1.90 -10.59 6.89
C ASN A 21 2.18 -9.11 7.22
N ILE A 22 1.20 -8.43 7.84
CA ILE A 22 1.33 -7.00 8.16
C ILE A 22 2.58 -6.74 9.02
N ASN A 23 2.77 -7.52 10.07
CA ASN A 23 3.87 -7.29 11.00
C ASN A 23 5.24 -7.58 10.37
N SER A 24 5.36 -8.65 9.58
CA SER A 24 6.63 -9.00 8.95
C SER A 24 6.99 -8.00 7.84
N LEU A 25 6.02 -7.53 7.05
CA LEU A 25 6.29 -6.50 6.06
C LEU A 25 6.71 -5.19 6.73
N ALA A 26 6.01 -4.78 7.78
CA ALA A 26 6.35 -3.54 8.50
C ALA A 26 7.79 -3.59 9.01
N ARG A 27 8.21 -4.69 9.60
CA ARG A 27 9.59 -4.87 10.07
C ARG A 27 10.58 -4.82 8.92
N GLN A 28 10.29 -5.52 7.84
CA GLN A 28 11.18 -5.57 6.67
C GLN A 28 11.34 -4.20 6.02
N ALA A 29 10.28 -3.40 6.03
CA ALA A 29 10.26 -2.08 5.41
C ALA A 29 10.75 -0.95 6.33
N GLY A 30 10.92 -1.23 7.63
CA GLY A 30 11.25 -0.19 8.60
C GLY A 30 10.09 0.76 8.89
N VAL A 31 8.85 0.29 8.75
CA VAL A 31 7.63 1.06 9.00
C VAL A 31 7.00 0.57 10.29
N PRO A 32 6.54 1.46 11.19
CA PRO A 32 5.82 1.00 12.38
C PRO A 32 4.61 0.16 12.01
N PRO A 33 4.38 -1.00 12.66
CA PRO A 33 3.22 -1.85 12.35
C PRO A 33 1.89 -1.12 12.47
N THR A 34 1.76 -0.20 13.42
CA THR A 34 0.55 0.61 13.59
C THR A 34 0.28 1.46 12.35
N THR A 35 1.31 2.06 11.78
CA THR A 35 1.20 2.86 10.55
C THR A 35 0.67 2.00 9.40
N LEU A 36 1.22 0.81 9.20
CA LEU A 36 0.77 -0.09 8.15
C LEU A 36 -0.66 -0.58 8.39
N LYS A 37 -1.01 -0.91 9.64
CA LYS A 37 -2.38 -1.30 9.99
C LYS A 37 -3.38 -0.18 9.68
N ASN A 38 -3.03 1.07 9.98
CA ASN A 38 -3.90 2.21 9.69
C ASN A 38 -4.15 2.37 8.20
N ILE A 39 -3.15 2.14 7.36
CA ILE A 39 -3.31 2.18 5.91
C ILE A 39 -4.24 1.06 5.45
N ILE A 40 -4.02 -0.16 5.92
CA ILE A 40 -4.77 -1.34 5.47
C ILE A 40 -6.23 -1.29 5.93
N TYR A 41 -6.48 -0.86 7.17
CA TYR A 41 -7.84 -0.84 7.73
C TYR A 41 -8.60 0.46 7.49
N GLY A 42 -8.06 1.36 6.67
CA GLY A 42 -8.76 2.56 6.23
C GLY A 42 -8.77 3.71 7.23
N ASN A 43 -7.96 3.64 8.30
CA ASN A 43 -7.87 4.72 9.28
C ASN A 43 -6.96 5.86 8.81
N SER A 44 -6.10 5.61 7.83
CA SER A 44 -5.26 6.63 7.21
C SER A 44 -5.97 7.22 6.01
N HIS A 45 -6.27 8.52 6.06
CA HIS A 45 -6.96 9.21 4.97
C HIS A 45 -6.01 9.58 3.82
N ASN A 46 -4.72 9.63 4.09
CA ASN A 46 -3.72 10.03 3.10
C ASN A 46 -2.42 9.26 3.35
N PRO A 47 -2.32 8.02 2.89
CA PRO A 47 -1.07 7.26 3.00
C PRO A 47 0.06 8.01 2.29
N GLY A 48 1.13 8.35 3.03
CA GLY A 48 2.23 9.12 2.48
C GLY A 48 3.03 8.35 1.45
N ILE A 49 3.47 9.04 0.41
CA ILE A 49 4.25 8.40 -0.67
C ILE A 49 5.59 7.87 -0.15
N VAL A 50 6.19 8.52 0.85
CA VAL A 50 7.44 8.04 1.44
C VAL A 50 7.22 6.71 2.16
N THR A 51 6.11 6.58 2.90
CA THR A 51 5.75 5.31 3.55
C THR A 51 5.56 4.22 2.51
N ILE A 52 4.85 4.51 1.42
CA ILE A 52 4.65 3.55 0.32
C ILE A 52 5.99 3.15 -0.28
N LYS A 53 6.91 4.10 -0.47
CA LYS A 53 8.24 3.80 -0.99
C LYS A 53 9.02 2.86 -0.06
N LEU A 54 8.91 3.07 1.26
CA LEU A 54 9.53 2.18 2.24
C LEU A 54 8.97 0.76 2.16
N LEU A 55 7.65 0.64 2.02
CA LEU A 55 7.00 -0.67 1.84
C LEU A 55 7.49 -1.35 0.56
N CYS A 56 7.64 -0.61 -0.53
CA CYS A 56 8.21 -1.13 -1.77
C CYS A 56 9.63 -1.65 -1.56
N GLY A 57 10.44 -0.93 -0.78
CA GLY A 57 11.79 -1.37 -0.43
C GLY A 57 11.79 -2.70 0.33
N GLY A 58 10.88 -2.85 1.28
CA GLY A 58 10.71 -4.10 2.02
C GLY A 58 10.25 -5.26 1.13
N LEU A 59 9.46 -4.97 0.10
CA LEU A 59 8.97 -5.95 -0.86
C LEU A 59 9.97 -6.23 -2.00
N GLY A 60 11.00 -5.41 -2.15
CA GLY A 60 11.94 -5.52 -3.25
C GLY A 60 11.39 -5.09 -4.60
N ILE A 61 10.44 -4.16 -4.62
CA ILE A 61 9.83 -3.64 -5.85
C ILE A 61 10.00 -2.12 -5.93
N SER A 62 9.79 -1.57 -7.13
CA SER A 62 9.78 -0.12 -7.36
C SER A 62 8.40 0.48 -7.09
N LEU A 63 8.33 1.81 -6.96
CA LEU A 63 7.05 2.52 -6.96
C LEU A 63 6.28 2.26 -8.25
N TYR A 64 6.97 2.20 -9.38
CA TYR A 64 6.34 1.87 -10.66
C TYR A 64 5.62 0.52 -10.56
N ASP A 65 6.30 -0.51 -10.08
CA ASP A 65 5.71 -1.85 -9.94
C ASP A 65 4.51 -1.85 -8.98
N PHE A 66 4.59 -1.07 -7.92
CA PHE A 66 3.49 -0.96 -6.95
C PHE A 66 2.21 -0.47 -7.62
N PHE A 67 2.32 0.57 -8.45
CA PHE A 67 1.18 1.22 -9.09
C PHE A 67 0.85 0.68 -10.48
N ASP A 68 1.58 -0.33 -10.95
CA ASP A 68 1.38 -0.92 -12.27
C ASP A 68 0.21 -1.92 -12.26
N THR A 69 -0.98 -1.41 -12.05
CA THR A 69 -2.23 -2.19 -12.09
C THR A 69 -3.28 -1.43 -12.88
N THR A 70 -4.25 -2.17 -13.42
CA THR A 70 -5.36 -1.57 -14.17
C THR A 70 -6.12 -0.55 -13.35
N GLN A 71 -6.35 -0.85 -12.07
CA GLN A 71 -7.10 0.02 -11.17
C GLN A 71 -6.41 1.38 -10.98
N PHE A 72 -5.08 1.40 -10.82
CA PHE A 72 -4.34 2.65 -10.66
C PHE A 72 -4.20 3.42 -11.97
N LYS A 73 -4.38 2.77 -13.11
CA LYS A 73 -4.32 3.42 -14.42
C LYS A 73 -5.64 4.07 -14.82
N SER A 74 -6.70 3.82 -14.07
CA SER A 74 -8.00 4.44 -14.34
C SER A 74 -7.94 5.95 -14.13
N THR A 75 -8.60 6.69 -15.03
CA THR A 75 -8.75 8.14 -14.94
C THR A 75 -10.13 8.55 -14.44
N ASP A 76 -10.92 7.59 -13.97
CA ASP A 76 -12.25 7.87 -13.43
C ASP A 76 -12.15 8.78 -12.21
N PRO A 77 -13.11 9.71 -12.03
CA PRO A 77 -13.12 10.58 -10.86
C PRO A 77 -13.16 9.78 -9.57
N GLU A 78 -12.41 10.25 -8.56
CA GLU A 78 -12.41 9.65 -7.25
C GLU A 78 -13.50 10.28 -6.37
N ASP A 79 -14.21 9.43 -5.60
CA ASP A 79 -15.14 9.92 -4.60
C ASP A 79 -14.37 10.53 -3.44
N ILE A 80 -14.57 11.81 -3.22
CA ILE A 80 -13.92 12.55 -2.13
C ILE A 80 -14.91 12.62 -0.97
N ILE A 81 -14.46 12.16 0.18
CA ILE A 81 -15.26 12.17 1.41
C ILE A 81 -14.81 13.32 2.30
#